data_6fa25bb85811f75bb8164b39d1c04c6d
#
_entry.id   6fa25bb85811f75bb8164b39d1c04c6d
#
_cell.length_a   1.000
_cell.length_b   1.000
_cell.length_c   1.000
_cell.angle_alpha   90.00
_cell.angle_beta   90.00
_cell.angle_gamma   90.00
#
_symmetry.space_group_name_H-M   'P 1'
#
loop_
_entity.id
_entity.type
_entity.pdbx_description
1 polymer ?
#
loop_
_entity_poly.entity_id
_entity_poly.type
_entity_poly.pdbx_seq_one_letter_code
_entity_poly.pdbx_strand_id
1 'polypeptide(L)' 'MSDHERTAADKADFKRELTEVVPHLRAFARGLCGRADMADDLVQETLLKAWAAQERFQPGTSMRAWTFVILRNAYLT' A
#
# COMPACT_ATOMS: atom_id res chain seq x y z
N MET A 1 -21.09 4.25 -18.97
CA MET A 1 -20.43 3.03 -18.63
C MET A 1 -19.75 3.15 -17.30
N SER A 2 -19.92 2.19 -16.44
CA SER A 2 -19.42 2.31 -15.09
C SER A 2 -18.17 1.47 -14.87
N ASP A 3 -17.30 1.44 -15.85
CA ASP A 3 -16.06 0.66 -15.78
C ASP A 3 -15.19 1.08 -14.61
N HIS A 4 -15.37 2.31 -14.16
CA HIS A 4 -14.56 2.86 -13.08
C HIS A 4 -15.13 2.56 -11.71
N GLU A 5 -16.36 2.06 -11.67
CA GLU A 5 -16.97 1.74 -10.39
C GLU A 5 -16.42 0.44 -9.86
N ARG A 6 -16.02 0.48 -8.60
CA ARG A 6 -15.53 -0.73 -7.97
C ARG A 6 -16.68 -1.46 -7.32
N THR A 7 -16.71 -2.77 -7.54
CA THR A 7 -17.70 -3.62 -6.90
C THR A 7 -17.33 -3.84 -5.44
N ALA A 8 -18.27 -4.36 -4.66
CA ALA A 8 -17.98 -4.74 -3.30
C ALA A 8 -16.86 -5.79 -3.23
N ALA A 9 -16.84 -6.71 -4.21
CA ALA A 9 -15.80 -7.73 -4.29
C ALA A 9 -14.42 -7.10 -4.52
N ASP A 10 -14.33 -6.10 -5.42
CA ASP A 10 -13.08 -5.42 -5.69
C ASP A 10 -12.56 -4.70 -4.44
N LYS A 11 -13.45 -4.07 -3.69
CA LYS A 11 -13.06 -3.36 -2.48
C LYS A 11 -12.59 -4.33 -1.40
N ALA A 12 -13.26 -5.47 -1.26
CA ALA A 12 -12.87 -6.49 -0.30
C ALA A 12 -11.51 -7.09 -0.67
N ASP A 13 -11.28 -7.32 -1.96
CA ASP A 13 -10.00 -7.84 -2.44
C ASP A 13 -8.88 -6.84 -2.19
N PHE A 14 -9.11 -5.57 -2.44
CA PHE A 14 -8.12 -4.54 -2.20
C PHE A 14 -7.72 -4.52 -0.73
N LYS A 15 -8.70 -4.52 0.16
CA LYS A 15 -8.43 -4.50 1.60
C LYS A 15 -7.64 -5.72 2.04
N ARG A 16 -8.03 -6.90 1.53
CA ARG A 16 -7.34 -8.14 1.87
C ARG A 16 -5.88 -8.10 1.39
N GLU A 17 -5.67 -7.73 0.13
CA GLU A 17 -4.33 -7.69 -0.43
C GLU A 17 -3.46 -6.65 0.25
N LEU A 18 -4.04 -5.50 0.60
CA LEU A 18 -3.31 -4.46 1.31
C LEU A 18 -2.90 -4.97 2.69
N THR A 19 -3.79 -5.68 3.37
CA THR A 19 -3.47 -6.26 4.67
C THR A 19 -2.35 -7.29 4.56
N GLU A 20 -2.41 -8.12 3.53
CA GLU A 20 -1.43 -9.19 3.33
C GLU A 20 -0.03 -8.66 3.02
N VAL A 21 0.07 -7.46 2.47
CA VAL A 21 1.36 -6.89 2.11
C VAL A 21 2.04 -6.20 3.28
N VAL A 22 1.35 -5.98 4.39
CA VAL A 22 1.89 -5.24 5.53
C VAL A 22 3.24 -5.78 6.03
N PRO A 23 3.42 -7.12 6.22
CA PRO A 23 4.74 -7.60 6.65
C PRO A 23 5.86 -7.25 5.67
N HIS A 24 5.56 -7.26 4.39
CA HIS A 24 6.54 -6.89 3.37
C HIS A 24 6.89 -5.41 3.44
N LEU A 25 5.87 -4.58 3.68
CA LEU A 25 6.09 -3.14 3.84
C LEU A 25 6.95 -2.84 5.06
N ARG A 26 6.72 -3.57 6.15
CA ARG A 26 7.53 -3.38 7.35
C ARG A 26 8.99 -3.73 7.11
N ALA A 27 9.24 -4.85 6.44
CA ALA A 27 10.61 -5.26 6.13
C ALA A 27 11.29 -4.23 5.23
N PHE A 28 10.57 -3.75 4.22
CA PHE A 28 11.10 -2.77 3.29
C PHE A 28 11.39 -1.45 3.99
N ALA A 29 10.45 -1.00 4.84
CA ALA A 29 10.62 0.26 5.57
C ALA A 29 11.80 0.19 6.53
N ARG A 30 11.99 -0.93 7.21
CA ARG A 30 13.14 -1.11 8.10
C ARG A 30 14.45 -1.05 7.33
N GLY A 31 14.47 -1.62 6.13
CA GLY A 31 15.65 -1.53 5.29
C GLY A 31 15.99 -0.11 4.88
N LEU A 32 14.96 0.72 4.68
CA LEU A 32 15.17 2.11 4.30
C LEU A 32 15.53 2.99 5.47
N CYS A 33 14.80 2.85 6.59
CA CYS A 33 14.93 3.76 7.73
C CYS A 33 16.02 3.36 8.70
N GLY A 34 16.27 2.07 8.84
CA GLY A 34 17.22 1.55 9.82
C GLY A 34 16.74 1.62 11.26
N ARG A 35 15.52 2.10 11.52
CA ARG A 35 14.95 2.24 12.85
C ARG A 35 13.50 1.73 12.83
N ALA A 36 13.17 0.94 13.84
CA ALA A 36 11.85 0.29 13.88
C ALA A 36 10.71 1.30 14.06
N ASP A 37 10.90 2.30 14.91
CA ASP A 37 9.86 3.30 15.16
C ASP A 37 9.56 4.13 13.92
N MET A 38 10.59 4.58 13.22
CA MET A 38 10.42 5.33 11.97
C MET A 38 9.82 4.47 10.89
N ALA A 39 10.21 3.21 10.83
CA ALA A 39 9.65 2.27 9.86
C ALA A 39 8.16 2.07 10.08
N ASP A 40 7.73 1.92 11.33
CA ASP A 40 6.32 1.75 11.64
C ASP A 40 5.50 2.97 11.19
N ASP A 41 6.00 4.17 11.47
CA ASP A 41 5.32 5.39 11.04
C ASP A 41 5.23 5.46 9.52
N LEU A 42 6.29 5.07 8.83
CA LEU A 42 6.32 5.07 7.38
C LEU A 42 5.32 4.07 6.79
N VAL A 43 5.21 2.90 7.41
CA VAL A 43 4.23 1.90 6.98
C VAL A 43 2.81 2.44 7.15
N GLN A 44 2.52 3.05 8.31
CA GLN A 44 1.20 3.61 8.53
C GLN A 44 0.85 4.69 7.51
N GLU A 45 1.79 5.57 7.24
CA GLU A 45 1.56 6.61 6.22
C GLU A 45 1.32 5.99 4.86
N THR A 46 2.07 4.94 4.52
CA THR A 46 1.90 4.24 3.25
C THR A 46 0.52 3.62 3.14
N LEU A 47 0.04 2.99 4.22
CA LEU A 47 -1.27 2.36 4.21
C LEU A 47 -2.39 3.40 4.04
N LEU A 48 -2.25 4.54 4.69
CA LEU A 48 -3.23 5.62 4.55
C LEU A 48 -3.25 6.15 3.11
N LYS A 49 -2.08 6.37 2.53
CA LYS A 49 -1.99 6.85 1.15
C LYS A 49 -2.52 5.83 0.16
N ALA A 50 -2.20 4.56 0.38
CA ALA A 50 -2.69 3.48 -0.48
C ALA A 50 -4.22 3.41 -0.41
N TRP A 51 -4.78 3.50 0.79
CA TRP A 51 -6.22 3.47 0.96
C TRP A 51 -6.88 4.64 0.25
N ALA A 52 -6.33 5.84 0.40
CA ALA A 52 -6.87 7.03 -0.25
C ALA A 52 -6.78 6.96 -1.77
N ALA A 53 -5.79 6.23 -2.30
CA ALA A 53 -5.56 6.12 -3.74
C ALA A 53 -6.05 4.78 -4.30
N GLN A 54 -6.91 4.07 -3.59
CA GLN A 54 -7.28 2.70 -3.96
C GLN A 54 -7.87 2.59 -5.36
N GLU A 55 -8.51 3.66 -5.84
CA GLU A 55 -9.11 3.63 -7.18
C GLU A 55 -8.07 3.68 -8.28
N ARG A 56 -6.83 4.02 -7.96
CA ARG A 56 -5.74 4.00 -8.93
C ARG A 56 -5.09 2.63 -9.05
N PHE A 57 -5.35 1.75 -8.08
CA PHE A 57 -4.81 0.41 -8.12
C PHE A 57 -5.61 -0.44 -9.10
N GLN A 58 -4.91 -1.09 -10.02
CA GLN A 58 -5.55 -1.97 -10.99
C GLN A 58 -5.63 -3.38 -10.42
N PRO A 59 -6.85 -3.92 -10.25
CA PRO A 59 -7.00 -5.29 -9.77
C PRO A 59 -6.24 -6.27 -10.65
N GLY A 60 -5.62 -7.26 -10.03
CA GLY A 60 -4.85 -8.26 -10.74
C GLY A 60 -3.38 -7.91 -10.94
N THR A 61 -2.98 -6.68 -10.56
CA THR A 61 -1.56 -6.31 -10.58
C THR A 61 -0.97 -6.49 -9.19
N SER A 62 0.34 -6.22 -9.04
CA SER A 62 1.03 -6.49 -7.80
C SER A 62 0.78 -5.40 -6.76
N MET A 63 0.07 -5.74 -5.71
CA MET A 63 -0.13 -4.86 -4.57
C MET A 63 1.21 -4.50 -3.92
N ARG A 64 2.12 -5.47 -3.84
CA ARG A 64 3.43 -5.24 -3.24
C ARG A 64 4.20 -4.17 -4.02
N ALA A 65 4.26 -4.29 -5.33
CA ALA A 65 4.99 -3.33 -6.17
C ALA A 65 4.36 -1.94 -6.06
N TRP A 66 3.04 -1.88 -6.11
CA TRP A 66 2.33 -0.61 -6.06
C TRP A 66 2.55 0.12 -4.73
N THR A 67 2.42 -0.62 -3.62
CA THR A 67 2.60 -0.02 -2.30
C THR A 67 4.07 0.30 -2.01
N PHE A 68 5.01 -0.47 -2.57
CA PHE A 68 6.43 -0.16 -2.41
C PHE A 68 6.78 1.19 -3.02
N VAL A 69 6.17 1.53 -4.16
CA VAL A 69 6.37 2.85 -4.76
C VAL A 69 5.83 3.94 -3.84
N ILE A 70 4.65 3.73 -3.27
CA ILE A 70 4.06 4.70 -2.35
C ILE A 70 4.95 4.89 -1.13
N LEU A 71 5.43 3.80 -0.57
CA LEU A 71 6.29 3.84 0.61
C LEU A 71 7.60 4.57 0.32
N ARG A 72 8.24 4.22 -0.78
CA ARG A 72 9.49 4.84 -1.16
C ARG A 72 9.31 6.33 -1.39
N ASN A 73 8.23 6.74 -2.05
CA ASN A 73 7.96 8.15 -2.28
C ASN A 73 7.71 8.89 -0.96
N ALA A 74 7.00 8.27 -0.04
CA ALA A 74 6.77 8.86 1.28
C ALA A 74 8.08 9.01 2.05
N TYR A 75 8.97 8.04 1.92
CA TYR A 75 10.27 8.09 2.58
C TYR A 75 11.14 9.21 2.02
N LEU A 76 11.07 9.45 0.71
CA LEU A 76 11.91 10.44 0.05
C LEU A 76 11.40 11.87 0.18
N THR A 77 10.15 12.05 0.56
CA THR A 77 9.63 13.38 0.81
C THR A 77 9.69 13.70 2.31
#